data_32d5fe81319f75cfd55647a77f1f12b4
#
_entry.id   32d5fe81319f75cfd55647a77f1f12b4
#
_cell.length_a   1.000
_cell.length_b   1.000
_cell.length_c   1.000
_cell.angle_alpha   90.00
_cell.angle_beta   90.00
_cell.angle_gamma   90.00
#
_symmetry.space_group_name_H-M   'P 1'
#
loop_
_entity.id
_entity.type
_entity.pdbx_description
1 polymer ?
#
loop_
_entity_poly.entity_id
_entity_poly.type
_entity_poly.pdbx_seq_one_letter_code
_entity_poly.pdbx_strand_id
1 'polypeptide(L)'
;ISIENIKKMYKTFKGLGEAKKIIKEFKPDIVIGTGGYICGATISAAHSLGIPTLLHESNAFPGKAVKMLAKKTDTILVSFEDAKGRIKNAKNIVCTGTPVKIVKKDYGINEKLEIIKKAGLNETKPIVLIFGGSQGAQKINEAI
;
A
#
# COMPACT_ATOMS: atom_id res chain seq x y z
N ILE A 1 34.22 1.15 0.56
CA ILE A 1 33.01 0.30 0.42
C ILE A 1 33.01 -0.62 1.62
N SER A 2 32.01 -0.54 2.47
CA SER A 2 31.90 -1.37 3.68
C SER A 2 31.53 -2.82 3.29
N ILE A 3 32.11 -3.81 4.00
CA ILE A 3 31.76 -5.23 3.85
C ILE A 3 30.25 -5.46 3.99
N GLU A 4 29.60 -4.68 4.84
CA GLU A 4 28.15 -4.71 5.04
C GLU A 4 27.39 -4.29 3.78
N ASN A 5 27.87 -3.30 3.04
CA ASN A 5 27.27 -2.88 1.77
C ASN A 5 27.43 -3.94 0.69
N ILE A 6 28.53 -4.66 0.66
CA ILE A 6 28.75 -5.80 -0.26
C ILE A 6 27.78 -6.93 0.05
N LYS A 7 27.57 -7.28 1.33
CA LYS A 7 26.59 -8.29 1.74
C LYS A 7 25.15 -7.88 1.40
N LYS A 8 24.79 -6.61 1.57
CA LYS A 8 23.46 -6.09 1.17
C LYS A 8 23.27 -6.18 -0.34
N MET A 9 24.29 -5.83 -1.10
CA MET A 9 24.27 -5.90 -2.56
C MET A 9 24.11 -7.33 -3.05
N TYR A 10 24.88 -8.28 -2.49
CA TYR A 10 24.75 -9.70 -2.81
C TYR A 10 23.34 -10.24 -2.53
N LYS A 11 22.75 -9.94 -1.36
CA LYS A 11 21.37 -10.33 -1.03
C LYS A 11 20.35 -9.78 -2.02
N THR A 12 20.55 -8.54 -2.48
CA THR A 12 19.65 -7.90 -3.47
C THR A 12 19.73 -8.61 -4.82
N PHE A 13 20.94 -8.93 -5.30
CA PHE A 13 21.13 -9.67 -6.57
C PHE A 13 20.60 -11.10 -6.49
N LYS A 14 20.81 -11.78 -5.36
CA LYS A 14 20.27 -13.12 -5.13
C LYS A 14 18.73 -13.09 -5.17
N GLY A 15 18.09 -12.15 -4.46
CA GLY A 15 16.65 -12.00 -4.47
C GLY A 15 16.08 -11.69 -5.85
N LEU A 16 16.80 -10.90 -6.67
CA LEU A 16 16.40 -10.63 -8.05
C LEU A 16 16.47 -11.91 -8.92
N GLY A 17 17.50 -12.73 -8.75
CA GLY A 17 17.65 -14.01 -9.46
C GLY A 17 16.53 -15.01 -9.08
N GLU A 18 16.23 -15.13 -7.80
CA GLU A 18 15.15 -15.98 -7.28
C GLU A 18 13.78 -15.49 -7.80
N ALA A 19 13.51 -14.18 -7.75
CA ALA A 19 12.27 -13.61 -8.29
C ALA A 19 12.12 -13.89 -9.79
N LYS A 20 13.20 -13.78 -10.58
CA LYS A 20 13.16 -14.12 -12.01
C LYS A 20 12.82 -15.58 -12.25
N LYS A 21 13.39 -16.49 -11.45
CA LYS A 21 13.12 -17.93 -11.56
C LYS A 21 11.65 -18.20 -11.29
N ILE A 22 11.12 -17.71 -10.17
CA ILE A 22 9.70 -17.86 -9.81
C ILE A 22 8.77 -17.32 -10.88
N ILE A 23 9.03 -16.10 -11.39
CA ILE A 23 8.20 -15.46 -12.41
C ILE A 23 8.22 -16.28 -13.73
N LYS A 24 9.38 -16.80 -14.13
CA LYS A 24 9.48 -17.66 -15.34
C LYS A 24 8.72 -18.98 -15.20
N GLU A 25 8.73 -19.58 -14.01
CA GLU A 25 8.00 -20.82 -13.71
C GLU A 25 6.50 -20.58 -13.63
N PHE A 26 6.09 -19.51 -12.92
CA PHE A 26 4.68 -19.18 -12.68
C PHE A 26 3.99 -18.57 -13.93
N LYS A 27 4.74 -17.88 -14.80
CA LYS A 27 4.27 -17.22 -16.03
C LYS A 27 3.06 -16.31 -15.81
N PRO A 28 3.14 -15.32 -14.91
CA PRO A 28 2.01 -14.41 -14.67
C PRO A 28 1.81 -13.46 -15.85
N ASP A 29 0.56 -13.07 -16.09
CA ASP A 29 0.21 -12.05 -17.08
C ASP A 29 0.53 -10.63 -16.59
N ILE A 30 0.55 -10.42 -15.27
CA ILE A 30 0.86 -9.16 -14.61
C ILE A 30 1.50 -9.42 -13.23
N VAL A 31 2.40 -8.55 -12.81
CA VAL A 31 2.98 -8.57 -11.47
C VAL A 31 2.57 -7.32 -10.71
N ILE A 32 1.92 -7.52 -9.56
CA ILE A 32 1.40 -6.46 -8.70
C ILE A 32 2.23 -6.39 -7.41
N GLY A 33 2.72 -5.20 -7.08
CA GLY A 33 3.41 -4.89 -5.83
C GLY A 33 2.61 -3.91 -4.97
N THR A 34 2.62 -4.14 -3.66
CA THR A 34 1.94 -3.26 -2.68
C THR A 34 2.91 -2.56 -1.73
N GLY A 35 4.18 -2.49 -2.10
CA GLY A 35 5.24 -1.91 -1.27
C GLY A 35 6.07 -2.96 -0.52
N GLY A 36 7.00 -2.49 0.31
CA GLY A 36 7.91 -3.34 1.08
C GLY A 36 9.16 -3.80 0.30
N TYR A 37 10.06 -4.51 0.98
CA TYR A 37 11.37 -4.90 0.44
C TYR A 37 11.28 -5.86 -0.74
N ILE A 38 10.34 -6.79 -0.69
CA ILE A 38 10.17 -7.84 -1.71
C ILE A 38 9.75 -7.24 -3.05
N CYS A 39 8.96 -6.18 -3.05
CA CYS A 39 8.54 -5.49 -4.27
C CYS A 39 9.72 -5.03 -5.13
N GLY A 40 10.84 -4.64 -4.52
CA GLY A 40 12.03 -4.20 -5.24
C GLY A 40 12.57 -5.25 -6.20
N ALA A 41 12.74 -6.48 -5.72
CA ALA A 41 13.22 -7.60 -6.51
C ALA A 41 12.15 -8.07 -7.52
N THR A 42 10.91 -8.23 -7.07
CA THR A 42 9.81 -8.80 -7.87
C THR A 42 9.44 -7.89 -9.06
N ILE A 43 9.20 -6.59 -8.82
CA ILE A 43 8.90 -5.63 -9.89
C ILE A 43 10.08 -5.47 -10.86
N SER A 44 11.33 -5.41 -10.34
CA SER A 44 12.50 -5.33 -11.22
C SER A 44 12.70 -6.58 -12.06
N ALA A 45 12.39 -7.76 -11.52
CA ALA A 45 12.44 -9.02 -12.26
C ALA A 45 11.38 -9.05 -13.36
N ALA A 46 10.12 -8.74 -13.05
CA ALA A 46 9.03 -8.68 -14.01
C ALA A 46 9.32 -7.70 -15.14
N HIS A 47 9.73 -6.46 -14.81
CA HIS A 47 10.13 -5.47 -15.78
C HIS A 47 11.23 -5.98 -16.72
N SER A 48 12.28 -6.65 -16.19
CA SER A 48 13.37 -7.20 -17.01
C SER A 48 12.96 -8.39 -17.90
N LEU A 49 11.82 -9.00 -17.63
CA LEU A 49 11.22 -10.08 -18.40
C LEU A 49 10.12 -9.59 -19.34
N GLY A 50 9.86 -8.29 -19.40
CA GLY A 50 8.82 -7.70 -20.25
C GLY A 50 7.38 -7.99 -19.77
N ILE A 51 7.22 -8.38 -18.51
CA ILE A 51 5.89 -8.66 -17.94
C ILE A 51 5.31 -7.36 -17.38
N PRO A 52 4.03 -7.05 -17.68
CA PRO A 52 3.35 -5.88 -17.16
C PRO A 52 3.44 -5.75 -15.64
N THR A 53 3.66 -4.54 -15.14
CA THR A 53 3.88 -4.26 -13.72
C THR A 53 2.94 -3.21 -13.20
N LEU A 54 2.39 -3.46 -11.99
CA LEU A 54 1.55 -2.53 -11.27
C LEU A 54 2.07 -2.40 -9.83
N LEU A 55 2.11 -1.18 -9.32
CA LEU A 55 2.55 -0.90 -7.95
C LEU A 55 1.49 -0.06 -7.25
N HIS A 56 1.09 -0.44 -6.04
CA HIS A 56 0.14 0.33 -5.24
C HIS A 56 0.86 1.02 -4.07
N GLU A 57 0.61 2.32 -3.91
CA GLU A 57 1.08 3.13 -2.78
C GLU A 57 -0.09 3.56 -1.91
N SER A 58 -0.12 3.06 -0.70
CA SER A 58 -1.20 3.34 0.27
C SER A 58 -1.01 4.64 1.05
N ASN A 59 0.19 5.22 1.03
CA ASN A 59 0.52 6.40 1.82
C ASN A 59 0.41 7.68 0.98
N ALA A 60 -0.01 8.78 1.61
CA ALA A 60 0.05 10.12 1.01
C ALA A 60 1.50 10.58 0.75
N PHE A 61 2.46 10.05 1.52
CA PHE A 61 3.89 10.24 1.31
C PHE A 61 4.52 8.94 0.80
N PRO A 62 4.78 8.82 -0.51
CA PRO A 62 5.29 7.61 -1.12
C PRO A 62 6.60 7.14 -0.51
N GLY A 63 6.66 5.83 -0.24
CA GLY A 63 7.82 5.18 0.32
C GLY A 63 9.02 5.18 -0.63
N LYS A 64 10.23 4.95 -0.08
CA LYS A 64 11.48 4.89 -0.87
C LYS A 64 11.41 3.83 -1.97
N ALA A 65 10.84 2.66 -1.68
CA ALA A 65 10.71 1.57 -2.65
C ALA A 65 9.88 1.99 -3.87
N VAL A 66 8.72 2.62 -3.67
CA VAL A 66 7.86 3.12 -4.74
C VAL A 66 8.59 4.13 -5.62
N LYS A 67 9.27 5.10 -5.00
CA LYS A 67 10.05 6.12 -5.72
C LYS A 67 11.20 5.51 -6.57
N MET A 68 11.86 4.49 -6.05
CA MET A 68 12.95 3.79 -6.78
C MET A 68 12.43 2.94 -7.94
N LEU A 69 11.24 2.37 -7.80
CA LEU A 69 10.63 1.49 -8.79
C LEU A 69 9.81 2.24 -9.84
N ALA A 70 9.56 3.53 -9.64
CA ALA A 70 8.66 4.32 -10.49
C ALA A 70 8.98 4.22 -12.00
N LYS A 71 10.26 4.28 -12.38
CA LYS A 71 10.68 4.14 -13.78
C LYS A 71 10.48 2.73 -14.37
N LYS A 72 10.45 1.71 -13.52
CA LYS A 72 10.35 0.30 -13.92
C LYS A 72 8.91 -0.21 -13.91
N THR A 73 8.01 0.53 -13.30
CA THR A 73 6.61 0.14 -13.15
C THR A 73 5.78 0.77 -14.27
N ASP A 74 4.93 -0.02 -14.91
CA ASP A 74 4.11 0.47 -16.00
C ASP A 74 2.97 1.34 -15.50
N THR A 75 2.32 0.95 -14.38
CA THR A 75 1.27 1.77 -13.75
C THR A 75 1.43 1.78 -12.23
N ILE A 76 1.39 2.96 -11.65
CA ILE A 76 1.36 3.14 -10.20
C ILE A 76 -0.04 3.59 -9.79
N LEU A 77 -0.66 2.85 -8.89
CA LEU A 77 -1.91 3.21 -8.23
C LEU A 77 -1.58 3.91 -6.92
N VAL A 78 -2.25 5.01 -6.63
CA VAL A 78 -2.08 5.74 -5.37
C VAL A 78 -3.40 5.87 -4.63
N SER A 79 -3.35 5.83 -3.30
CA SER A 79 -4.52 6.04 -2.46
C SER A 79 -4.93 7.51 -2.34
N PHE A 80 -3.99 8.42 -2.53
CA PHE A 80 -4.18 9.87 -2.34
C PHE A 80 -3.66 10.65 -3.53
N GLU A 81 -4.43 11.65 -3.99
CA GLU A 81 -4.02 12.53 -5.09
C GLU A 81 -2.68 13.22 -4.83
N ASP A 82 -2.43 13.66 -3.59
CA ASP A 82 -1.19 14.32 -3.19
C ASP A 82 0.06 13.46 -3.39
N ALA A 83 -0.09 12.15 -3.44
CA ALA A 83 1.02 11.23 -3.70
C ALA A 83 1.52 11.33 -5.14
N LYS A 84 0.66 11.67 -6.12
CA LYS A 84 1.05 11.76 -7.55
C LYS A 84 2.22 12.72 -7.78
N GLY A 85 2.13 13.93 -7.25
CA GLY A 85 3.17 14.96 -7.40
C GLY A 85 4.52 14.60 -6.74
N ARG A 86 4.54 13.59 -5.88
CA ARG A 86 5.72 13.15 -5.12
C ARG A 86 6.45 11.97 -5.76
N ILE A 87 5.87 11.33 -6.79
CA ILE A 87 6.44 10.20 -7.52
C ILE A 87 6.95 10.69 -8.86
N LYS A 88 8.25 10.91 -8.96
CA LYS A 88 8.90 11.37 -10.19
C LYS A 88 9.19 10.22 -11.12
N ASN A 89 9.20 10.50 -12.43
CA ASN A 89 9.60 9.57 -13.50
C ASN A 89 8.74 8.29 -13.59
N ALA A 90 7.51 8.31 -13.10
CA ALA A 90 6.55 7.25 -13.35
C ALA A 90 6.01 7.34 -14.79
N LYS A 91 5.73 6.20 -15.41
CA LYS A 91 5.12 6.13 -16.75
C LYS A 91 3.64 6.52 -16.69
N ASN A 92 2.92 5.98 -15.71
CA ASN A 92 1.50 6.24 -15.49
C ASN A 92 1.19 6.21 -14.00
N ILE A 93 0.37 7.16 -13.51
CA ILE A 93 -0.09 7.21 -12.12
C ILE A 93 -1.60 7.45 -12.10
N VAL A 94 -2.33 6.58 -11.41
CA VAL A 94 -3.79 6.66 -11.25
C VAL A 94 -4.13 6.71 -9.77
N CYS A 95 -5.00 7.63 -9.35
CA CYS A 95 -5.56 7.61 -8.01
C CYS A 95 -6.79 6.72 -7.98
N THR A 96 -6.71 5.64 -7.23
CA THR A 96 -7.79 4.64 -7.09
C THR A 96 -8.35 4.56 -5.68
N GLY A 97 -7.73 5.24 -4.73
CA GLY A 97 -7.98 5.00 -3.32
C GLY A 97 -7.33 3.72 -2.82
N THR A 98 -7.49 3.44 -1.54
CA THR A 98 -7.04 2.19 -0.93
C THR A 98 -8.08 1.10 -1.20
N PRO A 99 -7.71 -0.07 -1.75
CA PRO A 99 -8.63 -1.18 -1.92
C PRO A 99 -9.09 -1.68 -0.56
N VAL A 100 -10.35 -1.49 -0.26
CA VAL A 100 -10.98 -1.88 1.00
C VAL A 100 -12.18 -2.78 0.73
N LYS A 101 -12.35 -3.81 1.56
CA LYS A 101 -13.52 -4.70 1.49
C LYS A 101 -14.68 -4.09 2.28
N ILE A 102 -15.09 -2.87 1.93
CA ILE A 102 -16.20 -2.20 2.57
C ILE A 102 -17.34 -2.07 1.56
N VAL A 103 -18.48 -2.64 1.91
CA VAL A 103 -19.74 -2.33 1.24
C VAL A 103 -20.37 -1.17 2.01
N LYS A 104 -20.52 -0.02 1.36
CA LYS A 104 -21.25 1.11 1.96
C LYS A 104 -22.68 0.64 2.21
N LYS A 105 -23.09 0.59 3.47
CA LYS A 105 -24.46 0.32 3.87
C LYS A 105 -25.09 1.62 4.32
N ASP A 106 -26.15 2.04 3.65
CA ASP A 106 -26.94 3.18 4.08
C ASP A 106 -27.93 2.69 5.15
N TYR A 107 -27.69 3.11 6.37
CA TYR A 107 -28.56 2.81 7.50
C TYR A 107 -29.70 3.81 7.58
N GLY A 108 -30.93 3.33 7.72
CA GLY A 108 -32.08 4.16 8.06
C GLY A 108 -31.96 4.80 9.44
N ILE A 109 -32.78 5.82 9.71
CA ILE A 109 -32.74 6.56 10.98
C ILE A 109 -32.93 5.61 12.17
N ASN A 110 -33.89 4.69 12.11
CA ASN A 110 -34.16 3.73 13.19
C ASN A 110 -32.99 2.77 13.44
N GLU A 111 -32.35 2.25 12.38
CA GLU A 111 -31.16 1.40 12.51
C GLU A 111 -30.00 2.17 13.16
N LYS A 112 -29.80 3.43 12.81
CA LYS A 112 -28.77 4.29 13.44
C LYS A 112 -29.02 4.47 14.92
N LEU A 113 -30.25 4.75 15.32
CA LEU A 113 -30.66 4.91 16.72
C LEU A 113 -30.44 3.61 17.49
N GLU A 114 -30.78 2.45 16.94
CA GLU A 114 -30.52 1.16 17.57
C GLU A 114 -29.03 0.89 17.77
N ILE A 115 -28.18 1.24 16.79
CA ILE A 115 -26.73 1.08 16.91
C ILE A 115 -26.19 1.98 18.03
N ILE A 116 -26.63 3.22 18.11
CA ILE A 116 -26.26 4.18 19.16
C ILE A 116 -26.64 3.65 20.54
N LYS A 117 -27.86 3.15 20.69
CA LYS A 117 -28.36 2.53 21.94
C LYS A 117 -27.54 1.30 22.33
N LYS A 118 -27.29 0.40 21.39
CA LYS A 118 -26.48 -0.81 21.63
C LYS A 118 -25.03 -0.47 22.04
N ALA A 119 -24.50 0.66 21.56
CA ALA A 119 -23.20 1.17 21.98
C ALA A 119 -23.21 1.88 23.34
N GLY A 120 -24.35 2.00 24.01
CA GLY A 120 -24.48 2.71 25.29
C GLY A 120 -24.34 4.22 25.18
N LEU A 121 -24.53 4.78 23.97
CA LEU A 121 -24.37 6.21 23.72
C LEU A 121 -25.70 6.95 23.78
N ASN A 122 -25.63 8.27 24.01
CA ASN A 122 -26.80 9.14 24.06
C ASN A 122 -27.21 9.60 22.65
N GLU A 123 -28.43 9.31 22.24
CA GLU A 123 -28.99 9.62 20.94
C GLU A 123 -29.16 11.11 20.65
N THR A 124 -29.22 11.95 21.68
CA THR A 124 -29.46 13.41 21.54
C THR A 124 -28.17 14.22 21.56
N LYS A 125 -27.01 13.60 21.79
CA LYS A 125 -25.72 14.27 21.86
C LYS A 125 -24.88 13.98 20.61
N PRO A 126 -24.01 14.92 20.19
CA PRO A 126 -23.02 14.63 19.17
C PRO A 126 -22.12 13.45 19.58
N ILE A 127 -21.85 12.56 18.63
CA ILE A 127 -20.97 11.41 18.84
C ILE A 127 -19.63 11.69 18.17
N VAL A 128 -18.54 11.61 18.93
CA VAL A 128 -17.18 11.70 18.42
C VAL A 128 -16.53 10.33 18.51
N LEU A 129 -16.15 9.76 17.37
CA LEU A 129 -15.44 8.51 17.28
C LEU A 129 -13.93 8.78 17.13
N ILE A 130 -13.14 8.31 18.09
CA ILE A 130 -11.68 8.42 18.07
C ILE A 130 -11.11 7.00 18.05
N PHE A 131 -10.28 6.68 17.07
CA PHE A 131 -9.68 5.35 16.94
C PHE A 131 -8.29 5.42 16.33
N GLY A 132 -7.46 4.43 16.64
CA GLY A 132 -6.12 4.26 16.11
C GLY A 132 -6.06 3.22 14.99
N GLY A 133 -4.88 3.09 14.37
CA GLY A 133 -4.62 2.05 13.38
C GLY A 133 -4.41 0.66 13.99
N SER A 134 -4.10 -0.33 13.13
CA SER A 134 -3.98 -1.75 13.50
C SER A 134 -2.93 -2.07 14.58
N GLN A 135 -1.96 -1.21 14.81
CA GLN A 135 -0.92 -1.39 15.84
C GLN A 135 -1.27 -0.69 17.17
N GLY A 136 -2.49 -0.18 17.30
CA GLY A 136 -2.93 0.62 18.43
C GLY A 136 -2.46 2.07 18.33
N ALA A 137 -2.88 2.88 19.28
CA ALA A 137 -2.59 4.30 19.31
C ALA A 137 -2.41 4.78 20.74
N GLN A 138 -1.38 4.30 21.44
CA GLN A 138 -1.12 4.59 22.83
C GLN A 138 -1.25 6.09 23.15
N LYS A 139 -0.62 6.96 22.33
CA LYS A 139 -0.69 8.42 22.53
C LYS A 139 -2.10 9.00 22.37
N ILE A 140 -2.93 8.41 21.51
CA ILE A 140 -4.34 8.81 21.40
C ILE A 140 -5.09 8.36 22.65
N ASN A 141 -4.89 7.13 23.09
CA ASN A 141 -5.54 6.58 24.29
C ASN A 141 -5.14 7.32 25.57
N GLU A 142 -3.93 7.86 25.63
CA GLU A 142 -3.45 8.65 26.77
C GLU A 142 -3.99 10.11 26.76
N ALA A 143 -4.45 10.59 25.60
CA ALA A 143 -4.94 11.96 25.41
C ALA A 143 -6.47 12.11 25.56
N ILE A 144 -7.20 10.99 25.74
CA ILE A 144 -8.66 10.92 25.90
C ILE A 144 -8.98 10.53 27.34
#